data_08c94a291655b583129bf2f90bae9603
#
_entry.id   08c94a291655b583129bf2f90bae9603
#
_cell.length_a   1.000
_cell.length_b   1.000
_cell.length_c   1.000
_cell.angle_alpha   90.00
_cell.angle_beta   90.00
_cell.angle_gamma   90.00
#
_symmetry.space_group_name_H-M   'P 1'
#
loop_
_entity.id
_entity.type
_entity.pdbx_description
1 polymer ?
#
loop_
_entity_poly.entity_id
_entity_poly.type
_entity_poly.pdbx_seq_one_letter_code
_entity_poly.pdbx_strand_id
1 'polypeptide(L)'
;MKEETNDNSVNKEQPVSSNNNDDITKELESTLDKLTLNEQPQPQPPKPSSIYDSDKYKTFISHLKNGNFTNIVFMTGAGISTSAGIPDFRSKNGLFRQLQSKYNLSTPEEFFDIKTFLTNPKYFYEFYKQFDSETYTPTIFHYFMGFLCHKKYVKMIFTQNIDGLEHKCGIDEDKLIFAHGNFDEGHCPNCYKDIDIELIRTAAYKDEVYYCQDCDTPCKPKIVFYREDLPKRFYQQSYRVIESDLGIVCGTSLLVAPFNGLPYKMHKHSWRVVINKSPIGEVTGKRAFQYDKEDSKDLLIKGYSDDVVKRIIKDCEWEEEFETFISQTKEANDK
;
A
#
# COMPACT_ATOMS: atom_id res chain seq x y z
N MET A 1 28.97 64.77 -10.59
CA MET A 1 29.09 66.10 -9.98
C MET A 1 28.92 65.90 -8.49
N LYS A 2 30.03 66.20 -7.79
CA LYS A 2 30.27 66.57 -6.37
C LYS A 2 29.98 65.42 -5.39
N GLU A 3 31.02 64.72 -4.85
CA GLU A 3 32.11 65.19 -3.95
C GLU A 3 31.60 65.58 -2.56
N GLU A 4 32.05 64.73 -1.64
CA GLU A 4 33.08 64.98 -0.57
C GLU A 4 32.39 65.28 0.76
N THR A 5 32.82 64.91 1.95
CA THR A 5 34.18 64.73 2.52
C THR A 5 34.14 64.04 3.89
N ASN A 6 35.23 63.34 4.19
CA ASN A 6 35.75 62.93 5.50
C ASN A 6 35.57 63.94 6.66
N ASP A 7 35.44 63.42 7.88
CA ASP A 7 36.34 63.87 8.93
C ASP A 7 36.60 62.83 10.04
N ASN A 8 37.85 62.66 10.37
CA ASN A 8 38.44 61.89 11.43
C ASN A 8 38.52 62.72 12.73
N SER A 9 38.19 62.14 13.85
CA SER A 9 38.78 62.58 15.10
C SER A 9 38.99 61.44 16.09
N VAL A 10 40.24 61.16 16.34
CA VAL A 10 40.85 60.31 17.35
C VAL A 10 40.64 60.89 18.72
N ASN A 11 40.13 60.11 19.69
CA ASN A 11 40.38 60.39 21.09
C ASN A 11 40.89 59.16 21.83
N LYS A 12 42.04 59.30 22.42
CA LYS A 12 42.71 58.36 23.32
C LYS A 12 42.06 58.43 24.70
N GLU A 13 41.73 57.27 25.26
CA GLU A 13 41.58 57.16 26.71
C GLU A 13 42.41 56.01 27.29
N GLN A 14 42.91 56.21 28.46
CA GLN A 14 43.85 55.39 29.21
C GLN A 14 43.16 54.19 29.92
N PRO A 15 43.91 53.21 30.44
CA PRO A 15 43.38 51.98 30.97
C PRO A 15 42.87 52.09 32.40
N VAL A 16 41.69 51.52 32.66
CA VAL A 16 41.16 51.33 34.02
C VAL A 16 41.37 49.89 34.44
N SER A 17 41.86 49.74 35.65
CA SER A 17 42.35 48.54 36.33
C SER A 17 41.33 47.36 36.36
N SER A 18 41.82 46.19 35.98
CA SER A 18 41.29 44.88 36.30
C SER A 18 41.31 44.61 37.82
N ASN A 19 40.17 44.35 38.45
CA ASN A 19 40.10 43.56 39.71
C ASN A 19 38.68 43.32 40.26
N ASN A 20 37.64 43.11 39.45
CA ASN A 20 36.33 42.75 40.00
C ASN A 20 35.56 41.62 39.21
N ASN A 21 36.20 40.98 38.25
CA ASN A 21 35.47 39.89 37.47
C ASN A 21 35.69 38.49 38.00
N ASP A 22 36.73 38.25 38.80
CA ASP A 22 37.04 36.89 39.25
C ASP A 22 36.20 36.42 40.46
N ASP A 23 35.66 37.34 41.25
CA ASP A 23 34.76 36.97 42.36
C ASP A 23 33.33 36.73 41.90
N ILE A 24 32.84 37.40 40.87
CA ILE A 24 31.51 37.22 40.33
C ILE A 24 31.40 35.88 39.54
N THR A 25 32.48 35.49 38.86
CA THR A 25 32.54 34.19 38.15
C THR A 25 32.53 33.01 39.09
N LYS A 26 33.26 33.09 40.22
CA LYS A 26 33.26 32.02 41.24
C LYS A 26 31.94 31.87 41.97
N GLU A 27 31.23 32.97 42.22
CA GLU A 27 29.91 32.94 42.83
C GLU A 27 28.83 32.38 41.87
N LEU A 28 28.94 32.66 40.57
CA LEU A 28 28.08 32.10 39.51
C LEU A 28 28.33 30.59 39.31
N GLU A 29 29.58 30.15 39.27
CA GLU A 29 29.91 28.72 39.15
C GLU A 29 29.42 27.92 40.37
N SER A 30 29.61 28.47 41.61
CA SER A 30 29.11 27.81 42.83
C SER A 30 27.58 27.76 42.90
N THR A 31 26.90 28.67 42.22
CA THR A 31 25.40 28.67 42.15
C THR A 31 24.89 27.75 41.05
N LEU A 32 25.63 27.63 39.94
CA LEU A 32 25.32 26.64 38.89
C LEU A 32 25.50 25.20 39.39
N ASP A 33 26.58 24.91 40.13
CA ASP A 33 26.83 23.59 40.70
C ASP A 33 25.78 23.17 41.74
N LYS A 34 25.15 24.11 42.43
CA LYS A 34 24.04 23.84 43.36
C LYS A 34 22.70 23.60 42.66
N LEU A 35 22.52 24.12 41.43
CA LEU A 35 21.34 23.92 40.62
C LEU A 35 21.35 22.57 39.84
N THR A 36 22.55 22.02 39.59
CA THR A 36 22.70 20.75 38.86
C THR A 36 22.58 19.48 39.72
N LEU A 37 22.55 19.60 41.05
CA LEU A 37 22.54 18.46 41.99
C LEU A 37 21.17 17.96 42.40
N ASN A 38 20.06 18.45 41.81
CA ASN A 38 18.71 18.04 42.22
C ASN A 38 17.77 17.67 41.06
N GLU A 39 18.31 17.33 39.87
CA GLU A 39 17.52 16.67 38.88
C GLU A 39 17.45 15.17 39.19
N GLN A 40 16.44 14.76 39.96
CA GLN A 40 15.99 13.36 39.92
C GLN A 40 15.69 13.02 38.45
N PRO A 41 16.17 11.86 37.92
CA PRO A 41 15.86 11.47 36.57
C PRO A 41 14.34 11.42 36.44
N GLN A 42 13.78 12.31 35.64
CA GLN A 42 12.37 12.29 35.32
C GLN A 42 12.06 10.89 34.76
N PRO A 43 10.99 10.22 35.22
CA PRO A 43 10.62 8.92 34.67
C PRO A 43 10.45 9.11 33.17
N GLN A 44 11.27 8.39 32.39
CA GLN A 44 11.14 8.40 30.94
C GLN A 44 9.69 8.05 30.60
N PRO A 45 9.05 8.79 29.66
CA PRO A 45 7.70 8.42 29.24
C PRO A 45 7.74 6.94 28.83
N PRO A 46 6.74 6.14 29.23
CA PRO A 46 6.71 4.73 28.90
C PRO A 46 6.91 4.58 27.39
N LYS A 47 7.84 3.71 26.98
CA LYS A 47 8.01 3.37 25.56
C LYS A 47 6.62 3.06 25.01
N PRO A 48 6.23 3.64 23.86
CA PRO A 48 4.93 3.35 23.29
C PRO A 48 4.78 1.83 23.20
N SER A 49 3.75 1.28 23.84
CA SER A 49 3.46 -0.14 23.81
C SER A 49 3.30 -0.55 22.35
N SER A 50 3.92 -1.66 21.96
CA SER A 50 3.74 -2.21 20.63
C SER A 50 2.25 -2.46 20.38
N ILE A 51 1.75 -2.24 19.13
CA ILE A 51 0.38 -2.58 18.77
C ILE A 51 0.05 -4.04 19.11
N TYR A 52 1.04 -4.92 19.05
CA TYR A 52 0.94 -6.35 19.36
C TYR A 52 0.67 -6.63 20.83
N ASP A 53 0.95 -5.70 21.73
CA ASP A 53 0.67 -5.80 23.16
C ASP A 53 -0.72 -5.27 23.54
N SER A 54 -1.39 -4.58 22.61
CA SER A 54 -2.72 -3.99 22.84
C SER A 54 -3.79 -5.07 22.99
N ASP A 55 -4.78 -4.79 23.84
CA ASP A 55 -5.92 -5.70 24.04
C ASP A 55 -6.76 -5.85 22.76
N LYS A 56 -6.82 -4.80 21.95
CA LYS A 56 -7.50 -4.83 20.64
C LYS A 56 -6.84 -5.83 19.70
N TYR A 57 -5.50 -5.83 19.59
CA TYR A 57 -4.78 -6.80 18.78
C TYR A 57 -4.94 -8.23 19.31
N LYS A 58 -4.79 -8.43 20.61
CA LYS A 58 -4.98 -9.75 21.24
C LYS A 58 -6.39 -10.30 21.02
N THR A 59 -7.40 -9.43 21.12
CA THR A 59 -8.79 -9.80 20.82
C THR A 59 -8.96 -10.18 19.35
N PHE A 60 -8.38 -9.40 18.42
CA PHE A 60 -8.38 -9.73 16.98
C PHE A 60 -7.76 -11.12 16.74
N ILE A 61 -6.57 -11.38 17.29
CA ILE A 61 -5.88 -12.68 17.15
C ILE A 61 -6.71 -13.82 17.75
N SER A 62 -7.28 -13.64 18.93
CA SER A 62 -8.15 -14.64 19.56
C SER A 62 -9.35 -14.98 18.68
N HIS A 63 -10.02 -13.97 18.10
CA HIS A 63 -11.14 -14.18 17.18
C HIS A 63 -10.71 -14.93 15.92
N LEU A 64 -9.56 -14.53 15.34
CA LEU A 64 -9.05 -15.15 14.10
C LEU A 64 -8.65 -16.62 14.36
N LYS A 65 -7.89 -16.89 15.40
CA LYS A 65 -7.43 -18.24 15.79
C LYS A 65 -8.60 -19.19 16.04
N ASN A 66 -9.65 -18.72 16.71
CA ASN A 66 -10.80 -19.55 17.09
C ASN A 66 -11.86 -19.66 15.98
N GLY A 67 -11.60 -19.12 14.78
CA GLY A 67 -12.54 -19.19 13.65
C GLY A 67 -13.82 -18.38 13.85
N ASN A 68 -13.80 -17.34 14.68
CA ASN A 68 -14.94 -16.48 14.92
C ASN A 68 -15.19 -15.52 13.75
N PHE A 69 -14.22 -15.37 12.82
CA PHE A 69 -14.40 -14.70 11.55
C PHE A 69 -14.66 -15.75 10.46
N THR A 70 -15.85 -15.71 9.88
CA THR A 70 -16.31 -16.67 8.86
C THR A 70 -16.64 -16.02 7.52
N ASN A 71 -16.59 -14.69 7.47
CA ASN A 71 -16.87 -13.90 6.27
C ASN A 71 -15.82 -12.80 6.11
N ILE A 72 -14.56 -13.20 5.97
CA ILE A 72 -13.44 -12.28 5.78
C ILE A 72 -13.48 -11.74 4.34
N VAL A 73 -13.33 -10.41 4.22
CA VAL A 73 -13.15 -9.75 2.93
C VAL A 73 -11.77 -9.10 2.90
N PHE A 74 -10.99 -9.43 1.87
CA PHE A 74 -9.73 -8.76 1.60
C PHE A 74 -9.92 -7.60 0.61
N MET A 75 -9.18 -6.51 0.81
CA MET A 75 -9.10 -5.34 -0.05
C MET A 75 -7.63 -4.98 -0.20
N THR A 76 -7.02 -5.38 -1.31
CA THR A 76 -5.57 -5.35 -1.47
C THR A 76 -5.11 -4.39 -2.57
N GLY A 77 -3.85 -4.01 -2.51
CA GLY A 77 -3.19 -3.19 -3.53
C GLY A 77 -1.69 -3.51 -3.62
N ALA A 78 -0.96 -2.77 -4.45
CA ALA A 78 0.41 -3.08 -4.87
C ALA A 78 1.41 -3.29 -3.72
N GLY A 79 1.11 -2.79 -2.53
CA GLY A 79 1.97 -2.99 -1.35
C GLY A 79 2.10 -4.45 -0.91
N ILE A 80 1.18 -5.34 -1.30
CA ILE A 80 1.30 -6.78 -1.00
C ILE A 80 2.26 -7.52 -1.94
N SER A 81 2.60 -6.91 -3.11
CA SER A 81 3.47 -7.50 -4.13
C SER A 81 4.91 -6.96 -4.11
N THR A 82 5.20 -5.97 -3.23
CA THR A 82 6.52 -5.33 -3.21
C THR A 82 7.66 -6.27 -2.81
N SER A 83 7.42 -7.25 -1.98
CA SER A 83 8.41 -8.30 -1.62
C SER A 83 8.63 -9.34 -2.71
N ALA A 84 7.74 -9.42 -3.70
CA ALA A 84 7.95 -10.20 -4.93
C ALA A 84 8.85 -9.47 -5.95
N GLY A 85 9.25 -8.22 -5.67
CA GLY A 85 10.03 -7.40 -6.59
C GLY A 85 9.20 -6.53 -7.54
N ILE A 86 7.88 -6.56 -7.43
CA ILE A 86 6.98 -5.70 -8.21
C ILE A 86 6.91 -4.33 -7.53
N PRO A 87 7.33 -3.24 -8.21
CA PRO A 87 7.26 -1.91 -7.59
C PRO A 87 5.80 -1.48 -7.35
N ASP A 88 5.55 -0.80 -6.25
CA ASP A 88 4.26 -0.15 -6.09
C ASP A 88 4.10 1.04 -7.06
N PHE A 89 2.87 1.50 -7.24
CA PHE A 89 2.58 2.54 -8.23
C PHE A 89 2.96 3.96 -7.78
N ARG A 90 2.81 4.31 -6.49
CA ARG A 90 2.76 5.71 -6.01
C ARG A 90 3.87 6.12 -5.07
N SER A 91 4.71 5.22 -4.59
CA SER A 91 5.84 5.58 -3.73
C SER A 91 6.82 6.51 -4.45
N LYS A 92 7.78 7.04 -3.72
CA LYS A 92 8.81 7.95 -4.27
C LYS A 92 9.54 7.35 -5.46
N ASN A 93 9.75 6.03 -5.45
CA ASN A 93 10.41 5.27 -6.54
C ASN A 93 9.42 4.33 -7.25
N GLY A 94 8.12 4.58 -7.13
CA GLY A 94 7.06 3.76 -7.70
C GLY A 94 6.99 3.83 -9.22
N LEU A 95 6.26 2.88 -9.79
CA LEU A 95 6.14 2.67 -11.22
C LEU A 95 5.67 3.93 -11.97
N PHE A 96 4.71 4.66 -11.43
CA PHE A 96 4.18 5.88 -12.06
C PHE A 96 5.26 6.93 -12.33
N ARG A 97 6.17 7.15 -11.39
CA ARG A 97 7.26 8.13 -11.59
C ARG A 97 8.30 7.67 -12.60
N GLN A 98 8.58 6.36 -12.63
CA GLN A 98 9.50 5.77 -13.60
C GLN A 98 8.94 5.93 -15.01
N LEU A 99 7.65 5.59 -15.22
CA LEU A 99 6.97 5.72 -16.51
C LEU A 99 6.81 7.19 -16.93
N GLN A 100 6.45 8.08 -16.00
CA GLN A 100 6.36 9.52 -16.25
C GLN A 100 7.68 10.07 -16.78
N SER A 101 8.79 9.72 -16.15
CA SER A 101 10.13 10.16 -16.58
C SER A 101 10.53 9.55 -17.92
N LYS A 102 10.29 8.24 -18.11
CA LYS A 102 10.68 7.52 -19.34
C LYS A 102 9.97 8.08 -20.57
N TYR A 103 8.68 8.38 -20.46
CA TYR A 103 7.84 8.81 -21.60
C TYR A 103 7.54 10.32 -21.60
N ASN A 104 8.17 11.09 -20.70
CA ASN A 104 8.00 12.54 -20.57
C ASN A 104 6.51 12.97 -20.46
N LEU A 105 5.76 12.29 -19.58
CA LEU A 105 4.34 12.52 -19.39
C LEU A 105 4.08 13.70 -18.45
N SER A 106 2.95 14.39 -18.63
CA SER A 106 2.57 15.54 -17.79
C SER A 106 2.23 15.13 -16.36
N THR A 107 1.57 13.99 -16.20
CA THR A 107 1.24 13.40 -14.89
C THR A 107 1.60 11.91 -14.86
N PRO A 108 1.88 11.35 -13.67
CA PRO A 108 2.22 9.93 -13.55
C PRO A 108 1.09 9.00 -14.01
N GLU A 109 -0.16 9.40 -13.80
CA GLU A 109 -1.35 8.62 -14.13
C GLU A 109 -1.63 8.57 -15.65
N GLU A 110 -1.08 9.51 -16.40
CA GLU A 110 -1.30 9.65 -17.85
C GLU A 110 -0.88 8.40 -18.63
N PHE A 111 0.09 7.64 -18.12
CA PHE A 111 0.53 6.38 -18.75
C PHE A 111 -0.60 5.35 -18.88
N PHE A 112 -1.42 5.22 -17.84
CA PHE A 112 -2.58 4.34 -17.82
C PHE A 112 -3.90 5.07 -18.16
N ASP A 113 -3.86 6.16 -18.90
CA ASP A 113 -5.05 6.84 -19.42
C ASP A 113 -5.41 6.28 -20.80
N ILE A 114 -6.69 5.93 -21.01
CA ILE A 114 -7.15 5.33 -22.26
C ILE A 114 -6.89 6.24 -23.48
N LYS A 115 -6.94 7.56 -23.33
CA LYS A 115 -6.64 8.48 -24.43
C LYS A 115 -5.16 8.44 -24.81
N THR A 116 -4.26 8.37 -23.84
CA THR A 116 -2.83 8.22 -24.08
C THR A 116 -2.55 6.89 -24.79
N PHE A 117 -3.18 5.80 -24.36
CA PHE A 117 -3.07 4.51 -25.02
C PHE A 117 -3.54 4.56 -26.48
N LEU A 118 -4.70 5.14 -26.75
CA LEU A 118 -5.24 5.25 -28.11
C LEU A 118 -4.36 6.11 -29.03
N THR A 119 -3.64 7.09 -28.48
CA THR A 119 -2.75 7.98 -29.24
C THR A 119 -1.36 7.36 -29.41
N ASN A 120 -0.82 6.72 -28.38
CA ASN A 120 0.54 6.17 -28.34
C ASN A 120 0.54 4.75 -27.75
N PRO A 121 -0.09 3.75 -28.39
CA PRO A 121 -0.20 2.40 -27.82
C PRO A 121 1.15 1.72 -27.60
N LYS A 122 2.21 2.10 -28.35
CA LYS A 122 3.55 1.56 -28.21
C LYS A 122 4.10 1.70 -26.79
N TYR A 123 3.81 2.78 -26.08
CA TYR A 123 4.28 2.97 -24.70
C TYR A 123 3.81 1.84 -23.79
N PHE A 124 2.54 1.49 -23.91
CA PHE A 124 1.97 0.39 -23.12
C PHE A 124 2.48 -0.98 -23.58
N TYR A 125 2.65 -1.21 -24.87
CA TYR A 125 3.18 -2.46 -25.40
C TYR A 125 4.64 -2.72 -24.97
N GLU A 126 5.49 -1.68 -24.91
CA GLU A 126 6.82 -1.77 -24.33
C GLU A 126 6.82 -2.09 -22.84
N PHE A 127 5.88 -1.53 -22.08
CA PHE A 127 5.69 -1.84 -20.67
C PHE A 127 5.20 -3.28 -20.50
N TYR A 128 4.19 -3.69 -21.26
CA TYR A 128 3.60 -5.02 -21.19
C TYR A 128 4.66 -6.11 -21.45
N LYS A 129 5.54 -5.93 -22.44
CA LYS A 129 6.67 -6.81 -22.72
C LYS A 129 7.63 -6.96 -21.52
N GLN A 130 7.80 -5.91 -20.72
CA GLN A 130 8.68 -5.93 -19.53
C GLN A 130 7.98 -6.48 -18.29
N PHE A 131 6.66 -6.45 -18.27
CA PHE A 131 5.84 -6.89 -17.14
C PHE A 131 5.37 -8.33 -17.34
N ASP A 132 6.33 -9.27 -17.29
CA ASP A 132 6.01 -10.69 -17.39
C ASP A 132 5.67 -11.24 -15.98
N SER A 133 4.37 -11.45 -15.73
CA SER A 133 3.86 -11.98 -14.46
C SER A 133 4.32 -13.42 -14.18
N GLU A 134 4.78 -14.16 -15.19
CA GLU A 134 5.24 -15.54 -15.01
C GLU A 134 6.53 -15.62 -14.19
N THR A 135 7.34 -14.57 -14.20
CA THR A 135 8.63 -14.52 -13.49
C THR A 135 8.50 -14.27 -12.00
N TYR A 136 7.35 -13.73 -11.53
CA TYR A 136 7.16 -13.38 -10.13
C TYR A 136 6.54 -14.50 -9.32
N THR A 137 7.01 -14.65 -8.07
CA THR A 137 6.45 -15.60 -7.11
C THR A 137 5.56 -14.88 -6.10
N PRO A 138 4.44 -15.50 -5.67
CA PRO A 138 3.58 -14.93 -4.65
C PRO A 138 4.33 -14.64 -3.34
N THR A 139 3.92 -13.57 -2.65
CA THR A 139 4.45 -13.20 -1.35
C THR A 139 3.79 -14.00 -0.23
N ILE A 140 4.33 -13.89 0.98
CA ILE A 140 3.72 -14.49 2.19
C ILE A 140 2.28 -14.00 2.38
N PHE A 141 1.99 -12.72 2.06
CA PHE A 141 0.63 -12.20 2.16
C PHE A 141 -0.33 -12.87 1.17
N HIS A 142 0.10 -13.16 -0.06
CA HIS A 142 -0.72 -13.89 -1.03
C HIS A 142 -1.05 -15.30 -0.53
N TYR A 143 -0.06 -16.03 -0.04
CA TYR A 143 -0.31 -17.35 0.55
C TYR A 143 -1.21 -17.29 1.78
N PHE A 144 -1.13 -16.22 2.58
CA PHE A 144 -2.03 -16.03 3.71
C PHE A 144 -3.49 -15.88 3.29
N MET A 145 -3.76 -15.16 2.20
CA MET A 145 -5.12 -15.09 1.64
C MET A 145 -5.61 -16.47 1.20
N GLY A 146 -4.78 -17.23 0.47
CA GLY A 146 -5.09 -18.60 0.07
C GLY A 146 -5.30 -19.54 1.26
N PHE A 147 -4.45 -19.43 2.28
CA PHE A 147 -4.58 -20.23 3.51
C PHE A 147 -5.91 -19.96 4.23
N LEU A 148 -6.33 -18.72 4.35
CA LEU A 148 -7.63 -18.40 4.94
C LEU A 148 -8.80 -18.82 4.03
N CYS A 149 -8.62 -18.87 2.69
CA CYS A 149 -9.57 -19.51 1.78
C CYS A 149 -9.66 -21.02 2.05
N HIS A 150 -8.54 -21.70 2.22
CA HIS A 150 -8.48 -23.12 2.56
C HIS A 150 -9.21 -23.41 3.89
N LYS A 151 -9.03 -22.54 4.91
CA LYS A 151 -9.77 -22.60 6.18
C LYS A 151 -11.28 -22.28 6.05
N LYS A 152 -11.76 -21.90 4.86
CA LYS A 152 -13.13 -21.48 4.58
C LYS A 152 -13.58 -20.22 5.32
N TYR A 153 -12.66 -19.35 5.69
CA TYR A 153 -12.95 -18.10 6.39
C TYR A 153 -13.22 -16.94 5.42
N VAL A 154 -12.74 -17.04 4.17
CA VAL A 154 -12.80 -15.94 3.19
C VAL A 154 -14.11 -16.00 2.40
N LYS A 155 -14.77 -14.84 2.36
CA LYS A 155 -15.94 -14.60 1.54
C LYS A 155 -15.59 -14.05 0.15
N MET A 156 -14.76 -13.01 0.11
CA MET A 156 -14.34 -12.34 -1.13
C MET A 156 -12.95 -11.71 -0.98
N ILE A 157 -12.24 -11.64 -2.08
CA ILE A 157 -10.99 -10.90 -2.23
C ILE A 157 -11.17 -9.88 -3.34
N PHE A 158 -11.04 -8.60 -3.02
CA PHE A 158 -10.98 -7.52 -3.99
C PHE A 158 -9.54 -7.04 -4.08
N THR A 159 -8.92 -7.23 -5.23
CA THR A 159 -7.55 -6.74 -5.48
C THR A 159 -7.55 -5.59 -6.48
N GLN A 160 -6.70 -4.60 -6.26
CA GLN A 160 -6.37 -3.55 -7.22
C GLN A 160 -5.18 -3.95 -8.10
N ASN A 161 -4.52 -5.05 -7.74
CA ASN A 161 -3.36 -5.54 -8.47
C ASN A 161 -3.78 -6.13 -9.81
N ILE A 162 -2.86 -6.06 -10.75
CA ILE A 162 -2.99 -6.60 -12.10
C ILE A 162 -1.95 -7.70 -12.37
N ASP A 163 -1.13 -8.03 -11.36
CA ASP A 163 -0.02 -8.97 -11.47
C ASP A 163 -0.44 -10.44 -11.49
N GLY A 164 -1.68 -10.75 -11.08
CA GLY A 164 -2.24 -12.10 -11.13
C GLY A 164 -1.62 -13.09 -10.13
N LEU A 165 -0.81 -12.63 -9.16
CA LEU A 165 -0.17 -13.52 -8.18
C LEU A 165 -1.15 -14.27 -7.31
N GLU A 166 -2.35 -13.75 -7.14
CA GLU A 166 -3.44 -14.39 -6.42
C GLU A 166 -3.83 -15.75 -6.99
N HIS A 167 -3.75 -15.95 -8.32
CA HIS A 167 -4.06 -17.21 -9.00
C HIS A 167 -3.14 -18.37 -8.55
N LYS A 168 -1.90 -18.04 -8.13
CA LYS A 168 -0.88 -19.02 -7.72
C LYS A 168 -0.98 -19.44 -6.25
N CYS A 169 -2.05 -19.05 -5.52
CA CYS A 169 -2.12 -19.18 -4.06
C CYS A 169 -3.26 -20.06 -3.54
N GLY A 170 -3.88 -20.87 -4.39
CA GLY A 170 -4.97 -21.76 -3.99
C GLY A 170 -6.26 -21.00 -3.62
N ILE A 171 -6.46 -19.83 -4.24
CA ILE A 171 -7.67 -19.01 -4.06
C ILE A 171 -8.72 -19.44 -5.07
N ASP A 172 -9.95 -19.66 -4.58
CA ASP A 172 -11.10 -20.00 -5.45
C ASP A 172 -11.42 -18.79 -6.36
N GLU A 173 -11.45 -18.98 -7.67
CA GLU A 173 -11.70 -17.94 -8.68
C GLU A 173 -13.05 -17.20 -8.50
N ASP A 174 -14.06 -17.88 -7.95
CA ASP A 174 -15.36 -17.29 -7.66
C ASP A 174 -15.30 -16.25 -6.54
N LYS A 175 -14.28 -16.29 -5.68
CA LYS A 175 -14.03 -15.35 -4.59
C LYS A 175 -13.10 -14.21 -4.98
N LEU A 176 -12.39 -14.31 -6.11
CA LEU A 176 -11.35 -13.34 -6.50
C LEU A 176 -11.92 -12.32 -7.50
N ILE A 177 -11.77 -11.04 -7.17
CA ILE A 177 -12.23 -9.92 -7.98
C ILE A 177 -11.05 -8.99 -8.28
N PHE A 178 -10.56 -9.03 -9.50
CA PHE A 178 -9.59 -8.06 -10.01
C PHE A 178 -10.32 -6.76 -10.35
N ALA A 179 -10.32 -5.81 -9.43
CA ALA A 179 -11.04 -4.54 -9.59
C ALA A 179 -10.50 -3.70 -10.76
N HIS A 180 -9.22 -3.83 -11.06
CA HIS A 180 -8.58 -3.15 -12.18
C HIS A 180 -8.25 -4.10 -13.35
N GLY A 181 -8.90 -5.27 -13.38
CA GLY A 181 -8.61 -6.30 -14.38
C GLY A 181 -7.23 -6.95 -14.17
N ASN A 182 -6.83 -7.75 -15.15
CA ASN A 182 -5.55 -8.45 -15.18
C ASN A 182 -5.06 -8.65 -16.63
N PHE A 183 -3.97 -9.39 -16.79
CA PHE A 183 -3.36 -9.68 -18.09
C PHE A 183 -3.86 -10.99 -18.73
N ASP A 184 -4.87 -11.66 -18.17
CA ASP A 184 -5.29 -12.99 -18.64
C ASP A 184 -6.09 -12.94 -19.92
N GLU A 185 -6.80 -11.84 -20.16
CA GLU A 185 -7.69 -11.67 -21.31
C GLU A 185 -7.39 -10.38 -22.06
N GLY A 186 -7.63 -10.38 -23.37
CA GLY A 186 -7.51 -9.21 -24.23
C GLY A 186 -8.84 -8.70 -24.77
N HIS A 187 -8.91 -7.42 -25.14
CA HIS A 187 -10.07 -6.84 -25.80
C HIS A 187 -9.72 -5.61 -26.65
N CYS A 188 -10.65 -5.26 -27.54
CA CYS A 188 -10.67 -3.96 -28.20
C CYS A 188 -11.39 -2.94 -27.31
N PRO A 189 -10.76 -1.83 -26.92
CA PRO A 189 -11.41 -0.84 -26.04
C PRO A 189 -12.51 -0.01 -26.71
N ASN A 190 -12.66 -0.09 -28.04
CA ASN A 190 -13.67 0.63 -28.79
C ASN A 190 -14.93 -0.21 -29.04
N CYS A 191 -14.79 -1.40 -29.65
CA CYS A 191 -15.93 -2.25 -29.99
C CYS A 191 -16.18 -3.36 -28.97
N TYR A 192 -15.35 -3.47 -27.91
CA TYR A 192 -15.43 -4.46 -26.82
C TYR A 192 -15.33 -5.92 -27.26
N LYS A 193 -14.86 -6.18 -28.50
CA LYS A 193 -14.60 -7.53 -28.98
C LYS A 193 -13.50 -8.15 -28.13
N ASP A 194 -13.73 -9.39 -27.68
CA ASP A 194 -12.70 -10.19 -27.03
C ASP A 194 -11.59 -10.54 -28.04
N ILE A 195 -10.36 -10.42 -27.61
CA ILE A 195 -9.16 -10.69 -28.39
C ILE A 195 -8.34 -11.73 -27.62
N ASP A 196 -7.86 -12.72 -28.33
CA ASP A 196 -6.91 -13.68 -27.76
C ASP A 196 -5.68 -12.90 -27.24
N ILE A 197 -5.41 -13.05 -25.96
CA ILE A 197 -4.29 -12.35 -25.29
C ILE A 197 -2.94 -12.69 -25.94
N GLU A 198 -2.79 -13.89 -26.49
CA GLU A 198 -1.56 -14.32 -27.15
C GLU A 198 -1.25 -13.53 -28.43
N LEU A 199 -2.26 -13.01 -29.11
CA LEU A 199 -2.06 -12.11 -30.25
C LEU A 199 -1.48 -10.77 -29.79
N ILE A 200 -1.95 -10.23 -28.66
CA ILE A 200 -1.44 -8.99 -28.07
C ILE A 200 -0.02 -9.21 -27.55
N ARG A 201 0.21 -10.34 -26.85
CA ARG A 201 1.52 -10.73 -26.32
C ARG A 201 2.54 -10.90 -27.45
N THR A 202 2.19 -11.63 -28.48
CA THR A 202 3.05 -11.86 -29.64
C THR A 202 3.42 -10.55 -30.32
N ALA A 203 2.48 -9.63 -30.52
CA ALA A 203 2.75 -8.32 -31.09
C ALA A 203 3.71 -7.53 -30.21
N ALA A 204 3.50 -7.50 -28.88
CA ALA A 204 4.37 -6.81 -27.94
C ALA A 204 5.84 -7.32 -28.02
N TYR A 205 6.02 -8.64 -28.08
CA TYR A 205 7.37 -9.22 -28.19
C TYR A 205 8.05 -8.94 -29.53
N LYS A 206 7.27 -8.61 -30.59
CA LYS A 206 7.80 -8.16 -31.89
C LYS A 206 7.98 -6.65 -32.00
N ASP A 207 7.77 -5.90 -30.89
CA ASP A 207 7.76 -4.43 -30.87
C ASP A 207 6.67 -3.82 -31.79
N GLU A 208 5.58 -4.58 -32.00
CA GLU A 208 4.42 -4.21 -32.79
C GLU A 208 3.21 -3.93 -31.89
N VAL A 209 2.15 -3.36 -32.47
CA VAL A 209 0.85 -3.14 -31.82
C VAL A 209 -0.20 -3.98 -32.53
N TYR A 210 -0.97 -4.74 -31.80
CA TYR A 210 -2.11 -5.47 -32.36
C TYR A 210 -3.34 -4.59 -32.47
N TYR A 211 -3.91 -4.51 -33.65
CA TYR A 211 -5.10 -3.73 -33.98
C TYR A 211 -6.32 -4.63 -34.18
N CYS A 212 -7.48 -4.16 -33.75
CA CYS A 212 -8.75 -4.83 -33.93
C CYS A 212 -9.08 -4.93 -35.43
N GLN A 213 -9.39 -6.15 -35.88
CA GLN A 213 -9.73 -6.39 -37.29
C GLN A 213 -11.07 -5.79 -37.71
N ASP A 214 -11.95 -5.45 -36.75
CA ASP A 214 -13.30 -4.95 -37.03
C ASP A 214 -13.34 -3.39 -37.05
N CYS A 215 -12.46 -2.72 -36.31
CA CYS A 215 -12.53 -1.26 -36.16
C CYS A 215 -11.17 -0.54 -36.11
N ASP A 216 -10.08 -1.25 -36.41
CA ASP A 216 -8.73 -0.72 -36.49
C ASP A 216 -8.25 0.05 -35.24
N THR A 217 -8.79 -0.31 -34.07
CA THR A 217 -8.39 0.27 -32.77
C THR A 217 -7.30 -0.58 -32.15
N PRO A 218 -6.24 -0.01 -31.52
CA PRO A 218 -5.24 -0.80 -30.81
C PRO A 218 -5.89 -1.58 -29.65
N CYS A 219 -5.57 -2.87 -29.57
CA CYS A 219 -6.11 -3.77 -28.56
C CYS A 219 -5.20 -3.81 -27.33
N LYS A 220 -5.76 -4.17 -26.18
CA LYS A 220 -5.02 -4.26 -24.92
C LYS A 220 -5.53 -5.39 -24.04
N PRO A 221 -4.74 -5.84 -23.05
CA PRO A 221 -5.26 -6.66 -21.96
C PRO A 221 -6.46 -6.00 -21.25
N LYS A 222 -7.31 -6.80 -20.61
CA LYS A 222 -8.49 -6.30 -19.88
C LYS A 222 -8.13 -5.62 -18.54
N ILE A 223 -6.99 -4.95 -18.46
CA ILE A 223 -6.68 -4.06 -17.34
C ILE A 223 -7.40 -2.71 -17.53
N VAL A 224 -7.85 -2.13 -16.43
CA VAL A 224 -8.64 -0.90 -16.43
C VAL A 224 -7.73 0.31 -16.45
N PHE A 225 -7.87 1.14 -17.47
CA PHE A 225 -7.21 2.43 -17.56
C PHE A 225 -8.06 3.54 -16.95
N TYR A 226 -7.44 4.66 -16.59
CA TYR A 226 -8.18 5.85 -16.19
C TYR A 226 -9.18 6.24 -17.27
N ARG A 227 -10.41 6.58 -16.84
CA ARG A 227 -11.60 6.89 -17.63
C ARG A 227 -12.34 5.67 -18.19
N GLU A 228 -11.88 4.46 -17.91
CA GLU A 228 -12.66 3.24 -18.18
C GLU A 228 -13.45 2.84 -16.93
N ASP A 229 -14.55 2.14 -17.15
CA ASP A 229 -15.34 1.54 -16.07
C ASP A 229 -14.63 0.32 -15.49
N LEU A 230 -14.81 0.07 -14.21
CA LEU A 230 -14.34 -1.16 -13.59
C LEU A 230 -15.15 -2.36 -14.14
N PRO A 231 -14.60 -3.59 -14.04
CA PRO A 231 -15.30 -4.79 -14.50
C PRO A 231 -16.69 -4.92 -13.86
N LYS A 232 -17.69 -5.36 -14.64
CA LYS A 232 -19.08 -5.58 -14.17
C LYS A 232 -19.12 -6.42 -12.90
N ARG A 233 -18.26 -7.44 -12.81
CA ARG A 233 -18.14 -8.34 -11.66
C ARG A 233 -17.77 -7.59 -10.38
N PHE A 234 -16.96 -6.52 -10.44
CA PHE A 234 -16.68 -5.67 -9.30
C PHE A 234 -17.96 -5.04 -8.73
N TYR A 235 -18.77 -4.42 -9.57
CA TYR A 235 -20.04 -3.81 -9.12
C TYR A 235 -21.02 -4.85 -8.58
N GLN A 236 -21.14 -5.99 -9.26
CA GLN A 236 -22.03 -7.09 -8.89
C GLN A 236 -21.66 -7.73 -7.55
N GLN A 237 -20.38 -7.72 -7.16
CA GLN A 237 -19.91 -8.35 -5.93
C GLN A 237 -19.62 -7.35 -4.80
N SER A 238 -19.46 -6.07 -5.11
CA SER A 238 -19.06 -5.03 -4.14
C SER A 238 -20.03 -4.84 -2.98
N TYR A 239 -21.32 -5.22 -3.15
CA TYR A 239 -22.30 -5.14 -2.06
C TYR A 239 -22.08 -6.23 -1.00
N ARG A 240 -21.43 -7.34 -1.36
CA ARG A 240 -21.19 -8.47 -0.43
C ARG A 240 -20.28 -8.11 0.74
N VAL A 241 -19.54 -6.99 0.66
CA VAL A 241 -18.75 -6.49 1.79
C VAL A 241 -19.60 -6.13 3.01
N ILE A 242 -20.91 -5.86 2.84
CA ILE A 242 -21.81 -5.59 3.97
C ILE A 242 -22.01 -6.81 4.86
N GLU A 243 -21.86 -8.01 4.31
CA GLU A 243 -22.04 -9.28 5.02
C GLU A 243 -20.76 -9.73 5.74
N SER A 244 -19.65 -9.00 5.59
CA SER A 244 -18.38 -9.38 6.21
C SER A 244 -18.37 -9.10 7.72
N ASP A 245 -17.74 -9.98 8.46
CA ASP A 245 -17.44 -9.82 9.89
C ASP A 245 -16.04 -9.22 10.11
N LEU A 246 -15.13 -9.41 9.12
CA LEU A 246 -13.78 -8.86 9.10
C LEU A 246 -13.43 -8.36 7.69
N GLY A 247 -12.97 -7.11 7.60
CA GLY A 247 -12.29 -6.58 6.42
C GLY A 247 -10.80 -6.41 6.69
N ILE A 248 -9.96 -7.00 5.85
CA ILE A 248 -8.51 -6.80 5.87
C ILE A 248 -8.12 -5.93 4.69
N VAL A 249 -7.67 -4.72 4.97
CA VAL A 249 -7.19 -3.76 3.95
C VAL A 249 -5.68 -3.73 4.00
N CYS A 250 -5.01 -4.12 2.93
CA CYS A 250 -3.56 -4.25 2.92
C CYS A 250 -2.90 -3.69 1.67
N GLY A 251 -1.77 -3.01 1.86
CA GLY A 251 -0.89 -2.58 0.77
C GLY A 251 -1.51 -1.59 -0.22
N THR A 252 -2.50 -0.82 0.20
CA THR A 252 -3.16 0.18 -0.63
C THR A 252 -3.25 1.53 0.07
N SER A 253 -3.19 2.62 -0.70
CA SER A 253 -3.45 3.97 -0.21
C SER A 253 -4.94 4.30 -0.11
N LEU A 254 -5.83 3.48 -0.68
CA LEU A 254 -7.28 3.72 -0.82
C LEU A 254 -7.63 5.09 -1.45
N LEU A 255 -6.86 5.55 -2.45
CA LEU A 255 -7.11 6.83 -3.11
C LEU A 255 -7.99 6.71 -4.36
N VAL A 256 -8.13 5.51 -4.93
CA VAL A 256 -8.81 5.30 -6.22
C VAL A 256 -10.26 4.89 -6.00
N ALA A 257 -11.18 5.73 -6.48
CA ALA A 257 -12.60 5.40 -6.54
C ALA A 257 -12.91 4.50 -7.76
N PRO A 258 -13.93 3.64 -7.66
CA PRO A 258 -14.85 3.40 -6.54
C PRO A 258 -14.35 2.38 -5.50
N PHE A 259 -13.16 1.77 -5.71
CA PHE A 259 -12.58 0.75 -4.82
C PHE A 259 -12.42 1.25 -3.38
N ASN A 260 -11.97 2.49 -3.21
CA ASN A 260 -11.77 3.12 -1.90
C ASN A 260 -13.03 3.17 -1.03
N GLY A 261 -14.20 3.04 -1.64
CA GLY A 261 -15.49 3.00 -0.95
C GLY A 261 -15.82 1.68 -0.26
N LEU A 262 -15.11 0.58 -0.59
CA LEU A 262 -15.43 -0.76 -0.07
C LEU A 262 -15.41 -0.85 1.46
N PRO A 263 -14.36 -0.41 2.19
CA PRO A 263 -14.33 -0.51 3.65
C PRO A 263 -15.46 0.25 4.35
N TYR A 264 -15.97 1.30 3.69
CA TYR A 264 -17.04 2.13 4.23
C TYR A 264 -18.46 1.55 4.00
N LYS A 265 -18.57 0.53 3.13
CA LYS A 265 -19.82 -0.24 2.91
C LYS A 265 -20.01 -1.37 3.94
N MET A 266 -18.95 -1.76 4.66
CA MET A 266 -19.02 -2.81 5.68
C MET A 266 -20.00 -2.47 6.79
N HIS A 267 -20.55 -3.49 7.43
CA HIS A 267 -21.45 -3.28 8.58
C HIS A 267 -20.71 -2.62 9.75
N LYS A 268 -21.38 -1.75 10.50
CA LYS A 268 -20.77 -0.98 11.61
C LYS A 268 -20.17 -1.83 12.73
N HIS A 269 -20.56 -3.09 12.85
CA HIS A 269 -20.06 -4.03 13.84
C HIS A 269 -18.97 -4.95 13.32
N SER A 270 -18.60 -4.84 12.03
CA SER A 270 -17.48 -5.58 11.45
C SER A 270 -16.14 -5.03 11.92
N TRP A 271 -15.15 -5.90 12.05
CA TRP A 271 -13.78 -5.49 12.23
C TRP A 271 -13.20 -4.97 10.92
N ARG A 272 -12.38 -3.91 10.99
CA ARG A 272 -11.61 -3.41 9.85
C ARG A 272 -10.15 -3.33 10.27
N VAL A 273 -9.37 -4.27 9.79
CA VAL A 273 -7.93 -4.36 10.06
C VAL A 273 -7.18 -3.80 8.87
N VAL A 274 -6.38 -2.77 9.11
CA VAL A 274 -5.51 -2.15 8.10
C VAL A 274 -4.08 -2.57 8.36
N ILE A 275 -3.47 -3.21 7.36
CA ILE A 275 -2.05 -3.60 7.36
C ILE A 275 -1.35 -2.72 6.32
N ASN A 276 -0.62 -1.70 6.78
CA ASN A 276 0.04 -0.76 5.87
C ASN A 276 1.18 -0.02 6.58
N LYS A 277 2.08 0.59 5.81
CA LYS A 277 3.19 1.40 6.36
C LYS A 277 2.70 2.66 7.07
N SER A 278 1.57 3.21 6.64
CA SER A 278 0.96 4.41 7.18
C SER A 278 -0.55 4.25 7.30
N PRO A 279 -1.22 5.06 8.14
CA PRO A 279 -2.68 5.12 8.15
C PRO A 279 -3.22 5.43 6.76
N ILE A 280 -4.38 4.88 6.45
CA ILE A 280 -5.05 5.05 5.16
C ILE A 280 -6.51 5.45 5.37
N GLY A 281 -7.14 5.91 4.29
CA GLY A 281 -8.52 6.34 4.27
C GLY A 281 -8.70 7.79 4.71
N GLU A 282 -9.85 8.37 4.41
CA GLU A 282 -10.20 9.71 4.87
C GLU A 282 -10.44 9.69 6.38
N VAL A 283 -9.86 10.68 7.06
CA VAL A 283 -9.96 10.82 8.52
C VAL A 283 -11.31 11.43 8.91
N THR A 284 -12.13 11.87 7.96
CA THR A 284 -13.36 12.63 8.19
C THR A 284 -14.60 11.90 7.69
N GLY A 285 -15.66 11.89 8.52
CA GLY A 285 -16.96 11.32 8.20
C GLY A 285 -17.40 10.23 9.17
N LYS A 286 -18.72 9.93 9.17
CA LYS A 286 -19.34 8.97 10.11
C LYS A 286 -18.84 7.53 10.00
N ARG A 287 -18.14 7.18 8.90
CA ARG A 287 -17.59 5.85 8.63
C ARG A 287 -16.06 5.84 8.46
N ALA A 288 -15.37 6.96 8.75
CA ALA A 288 -13.92 7.03 8.78
C ALA A 288 -13.34 5.96 9.72
N PHE A 289 -12.10 5.54 9.45
CA PHE A 289 -11.40 4.64 10.37
C PHE A 289 -11.13 5.34 11.71
N GLN A 290 -11.40 4.64 12.80
CA GLN A 290 -11.30 5.15 14.17
C GLN A 290 -10.25 4.35 14.96
N TYR A 291 -9.00 4.38 14.48
CA TYR A 291 -7.91 3.58 15.04
C TYR A 291 -7.64 3.87 16.52
N ASP A 292 -7.78 5.15 16.92
CA ASP A 292 -7.45 5.63 18.26
C ASP A 292 -8.57 5.41 19.30
N LYS A 293 -9.75 4.96 18.86
CA LYS A 293 -10.85 4.69 19.78
C LYS A 293 -10.79 3.24 20.26
N GLU A 294 -10.74 3.04 21.57
CA GLU A 294 -10.66 1.71 22.19
C GLU A 294 -11.86 0.82 21.85
N ASP A 295 -13.07 1.38 21.85
CA ASP A 295 -14.32 0.67 21.57
C ASP A 295 -14.55 0.43 20.07
N SER A 296 -13.75 1.02 19.20
CA SER A 296 -13.83 0.77 17.76
C SER A 296 -13.25 -0.60 17.40
N LYS A 297 -13.79 -1.20 16.35
CA LYS A 297 -13.26 -2.42 15.75
C LYS A 297 -12.27 -2.13 14.61
N ASP A 298 -11.74 -0.92 14.54
CA ASP A 298 -10.73 -0.52 13.58
C ASP A 298 -9.35 -0.72 14.20
N LEU A 299 -8.52 -1.52 13.53
CA LEU A 299 -7.16 -1.82 13.97
C LEU A 299 -6.17 -1.45 12.86
N LEU A 300 -5.16 -0.65 13.19
CA LEU A 300 -4.04 -0.36 12.31
C LEU A 300 -2.80 -1.10 12.78
N ILE A 301 -2.30 -2.02 11.94
CA ILE A 301 -1.03 -2.73 12.16
C ILE A 301 -0.03 -2.15 11.16
N LYS A 302 0.87 -1.29 11.66
CA LYS A 302 1.89 -0.65 10.83
C LYS A 302 3.03 -1.61 10.53
N GLY A 303 3.33 -1.80 9.24
CA GLY A 303 4.43 -2.66 8.81
C GLY A 303 4.36 -3.02 7.33
N TYR A 304 5.31 -3.83 6.92
CA TYR A 304 5.26 -4.53 5.64
C TYR A 304 4.28 -5.70 5.74
N SER A 305 3.55 -5.97 4.67
CA SER A 305 2.50 -7.01 4.62
C SER A 305 2.99 -8.37 5.11
N ASP A 306 4.13 -8.82 4.60
CA ASP A 306 4.68 -10.14 4.91
C ASP A 306 5.14 -10.25 6.37
N ASP A 307 5.75 -9.19 6.92
CA ASP A 307 6.23 -9.20 8.31
C ASP A 307 5.06 -9.24 9.29
N VAL A 308 4.01 -8.47 8.98
CA VAL A 308 2.78 -8.48 9.80
C VAL A 308 2.10 -9.83 9.73
N VAL A 309 2.01 -10.45 8.54
CA VAL A 309 1.42 -11.79 8.39
C VAL A 309 2.21 -12.84 9.14
N LYS A 310 3.55 -12.86 9.04
CA LYS A 310 4.39 -13.78 9.83
C LYS A 310 4.10 -13.66 11.32
N ARG A 311 3.91 -12.44 11.80
CA ARG A 311 3.55 -12.22 13.20
C ARG A 311 2.15 -12.74 13.53
N ILE A 312 1.15 -12.51 12.67
CA ILE A 312 -0.21 -13.03 12.86
C ILE A 312 -0.22 -14.57 12.87
N ILE A 313 0.48 -15.21 11.92
CA ILE A 313 0.60 -16.67 11.83
C ILE A 313 1.20 -17.24 13.13
N LYS A 314 2.27 -16.62 13.63
CA LYS A 314 2.90 -17.01 14.90
C LYS A 314 1.95 -16.85 16.09
N ASP A 315 1.30 -15.69 16.22
CA ASP A 315 0.41 -15.40 17.35
C ASP A 315 -0.88 -16.25 17.30
N CYS A 316 -1.27 -16.74 16.12
CA CYS A 316 -2.34 -17.74 15.93
C CYS A 316 -1.86 -19.19 16.14
N GLU A 317 -0.55 -19.42 16.28
CA GLU A 317 0.05 -20.77 16.36
C GLU A 317 -0.26 -21.63 15.12
N TRP A 318 -0.15 -21.02 13.92
CA TRP A 318 -0.45 -21.65 12.63
C TRP A 318 0.78 -21.93 11.78
N GLU A 319 2.01 -21.80 12.31
CA GLU A 319 3.24 -21.89 11.54
C GLU A 319 3.33 -23.19 10.73
N GLU A 320 3.18 -24.35 11.39
CA GLU A 320 3.27 -25.65 10.74
C GLU A 320 2.20 -25.87 9.67
N GLU A 321 0.94 -25.51 10.00
CA GLU A 321 -0.20 -25.65 9.09
C GLU A 321 -0.02 -24.74 7.85
N PHE A 322 0.49 -23.53 8.06
CA PHE A 322 0.72 -22.56 6.99
C PHE A 322 1.87 -22.99 6.08
N GLU A 323 2.98 -23.48 6.61
CA GLU A 323 4.11 -23.99 5.82
C GLU A 323 3.70 -25.22 4.99
N THR A 324 2.90 -26.10 5.57
CA THR A 324 2.32 -27.26 4.87
C THR A 324 1.44 -26.81 3.70
N PHE A 325 0.55 -25.82 3.94
CA PHE A 325 -0.31 -25.26 2.89
C PHE A 325 0.52 -24.65 1.73
N ILE A 326 1.56 -23.87 2.04
CA ILE A 326 2.43 -23.27 1.00
C ILE A 326 3.08 -24.37 0.16
N SER A 327 3.63 -25.39 0.79
CA SER A 327 4.32 -26.50 0.10
C SER A 327 3.37 -27.23 -0.85
N GLN A 328 2.18 -27.58 -0.39
CA GLN A 328 1.15 -28.25 -1.19
C GLN A 328 0.67 -27.38 -2.35
N THR A 329 0.51 -26.06 -2.11
CA THR A 329 0.08 -25.12 -3.15
C THR A 329 1.13 -25.00 -4.26
N LYS A 330 2.41 -24.91 -3.90
CA LYS A 330 3.51 -24.87 -4.89
C LYS A 330 3.58 -26.14 -5.71
N GLU A 331 3.51 -27.31 -5.08
CA GLU A 331 3.49 -28.59 -5.78
C GLU A 331 2.30 -28.74 -6.74
N ALA A 332 1.16 -28.13 -6.42
CA ALA A 332 0.00 -28.12 -7.30
C ALA A 332 0.17 -27.23 -8.52
N ASN A 333 0.88 -26.13 -8.39
CA ASN A 333 1.17 -25.19 -9.49
C ASN A 333 2.27 -25.71 -10.45
N ASP A 334 3.15 -26.59 -9.97
CA ASP A 334 4.24 -27.16 -10.77
C ASP A 334 3.78 -28.36 -11.67
N LYS A 335 2.52 -28.79 -11.53
CA LYS A 335 1.90 -29.89 -12.31
C LYS A 335 1.08 -29.38 -13.46
#